data_b29f6df9cae18056d66ce97bfbc02d78
#
_entry.id   b29f6df9cae18056d66ce97bfbc02d78
#
_cell.length_a   1.000
_cell.length_b   1.000
_cell.length_c   1.000
_cell.angle_alpha   90.00
_cell.angle_beta   90.00
_cell.angle_gamma   90.00
#
_symmetry.space_group_name_H-M   'P 1'
#
loop_
_entity.id
_entity.type
_entity.pdbx_description
1 polymer ?
#
loop_
_entity_poly.entity_id
_entity_poly.type
_entity_poly.pdbx_seq_one_letter_code
_entity_poly.pdbx_strand_id
1 'polypeptide(L)' 'MVMALIEPGMRVRHPTEADWGLGQVQSVAGDRVTVNFEHAGKVLINARLIDLIIEAPPAK' A
#
# COMPACT_ATOMS: atom_id res chain seq x y z
N MET A 1 11.23 14.04 11.76
CA MET A 1 10.23 12.98 11.63
C MET A 1 10.51 12.10 10.42
N VAL A 2 10.42 10.82 10.62
CA VAL A 2 10.67 9.87 9.54
C VAL A 2 9.35 9.44 8.95
N MET A 3 9.20 9.61 7.65
CA MET A 3 8.03 9.12 6.94
C MET A 3 8.37 7.76 6.37
N ALA A 4 7.42 6.83 6.48
CA ALA A 4 7.60 5.52 5.88
C ALA A 4 7.66 5.69 4.36
N LEU A 5 8.68 5.11 3.76
CA LEU A 5 8.84 5.17 2.31
C LEU A 5 8.14 3.97 1.69
N ILE A 6 7.13 4.25 0.89
CA ILE A 6 6.39 3.21 0.19
C ILE A 6 7.09 2.91 -1.13
N GLU A 7 7.34 1.63 -1.38
CA GLU A 7 8.04 1.20 -2.59
C GLU A 7 7.30 0.05 -3.26
N PRO A 8 7.41 -0.07 -4.59
CA PRO A 8 6.83 -1.22 -5.28
C PRO A 8 7.36 -2.53 -4.72
N GLY A 9 6.49 -3.51 -4.61
CA GLY A 9 6.83 -4.80 -4.06
C GLY A 9 6.57 -4.95 -2.57
N MET A 10 6.37 -3.83 -1.87
CA MET A 10 6.03 -3.89 -0.46
C MET A 10 4.65 -4.48 -0.25
N ARG A 11 4.47 -5.13 0.88
CA ARG A 11 3.15 -5.63 1.27
C ARG A 11 2.58 -4.74 2.34
N VAL A 12 1.33 -4.34 2.13
CA VAL A 12 0.66 -3.35 2.97
C VAL A 12 -0.76 -3.78 3.26
N ARG A 13 -1.37 -3.14 4.25
CA ARG A 13 -2.79 -3.29 4.55
C ARG A 13 -3.41 -1.92 4.64
N HIS A 14 -4.69 -1.85 4.24
CA HIS A 14 -5.43 -0.61 4.39
C HIS A 14 -5.80 -0.45 5.87
N PRO A 15 -5.61 0.74 6.44
CA PRO A 15 -5.81 0.93 7.88
C PRO A 15 -7.26 0.76 8.34
N THR A 16 -8.23 1.01 7.46
CA THR A 16 -9.64 0.94 7.83
C THR A 16 -10.44 -0.09 7.03
N GLU A 17 -9.84 -0.65 5.97
CA GLU A 17 -10.53 -1.62 5.12
C GLU A 17 -9.88 -3.00 5.28
N ALA A 18 -10.04 -3.55 6.47
CA ALA A 18 -9.40 -4.84 6.78
C ALA A 18 -9.86 -5.95 5.84
N ASP A 19 -11.08 -5.85 5.32
CA ASP A 19 -11.64 -6.85 4.42
C ASP A 19 -10.93 -6.92 3.08
N TRP A 20 -10.15 -5.90 2.73
CA TRP A 20 -9.40 -5.91 1.47
C TRP A 20 -8.24 -6.89 1.50
N GLY A 21 -7.80 -7.29 2.68
CA GLY A 21 -6.71 -8.24 2.83
C GLY A 21 -5.35 -7.62 2.60
N LEU A 22 -4.38 -8.48 2.38
CA LEU A 22 -3.01 -8.03 2.16
C LEU A 22 -2.90 -7.46 0.75
N GLY A 23 -2.22 -6.33 0.63
CA GLY A 23 -2.00 -5.70 -0.67
C GLY A 23 -0.54 -5.69 -1.04
N GLN A 24 -0.26 -5.72 -2.32
CA GLN A 24 1.09 -5.57 -2.84
C GLN A 24 1.17 -4.26 -3.61
N VAL A 25 2.13 -3.43 -3.28
CA VAL A 25 2.33 -2.15 -3.96
C VAL A 25 2.82 -2.43 -5.38
N GLN A 26 2.09 -1.91 -6.37
CA GLN A 26 2.41 -2.11 -7.78
C GLN A 26 3.26 -0.96 -8.31
N SER A 27 2.88 0.27 -7.96
CA SER A 27 3.59 1.44 -8.43
C SER A 27 3.38 2.60 -7.48
N VAL A 28 4.32 3.53 -7.50
CA VAL A 28 4.27 4.73 -6.69
C VAL A 28 4.60 5.92 -7.59
N ALA A 29 3.72 6.90 -7.60
CA ALA A 29 3.94 8.13 -8.36
C ALA A 29 3.56 9.30 -7.46
N GLY A 30 4.55 9.89 -6.82
CA GLY A 30 4.28 10.93 -5.83
C GLY A 30 3.44 10.40 -4.70
N ASP A 31 2.25 10.99 -4.51
CA ASP A 31 1.32 10.58 -3.47
C ASP A 31 0.41 9.44 -3.89
N ARG A 32 0.48 9.04 -5.16
CA ARG A 32 -0.43 8.03 -5.70
C ARG A 32 0.24 6.68 -5.66
N VAL A 33 -0.37 5.77 -4.91
CA VAL A 33 0.15 4.42 -4.74
C VAL A 33 -0.89 3.44 -5.25
N THR A 34 -0.51 2.66 -6.25
CA THR A 34 -1.39 1.61 -6.76
C THR A 34 -1.08 0.33 -6.00
N VAL A 35 -2.09 -0.22 -5.37
CA VAL A 35 -1.94 -1.44 -4.55
C VAL A 35 -2.92 -2.48 -5.07
N ASN A 36 -2.45 -3.71 -5.18
CA ASN A 36 -3.31 -4.83 -5.55
C ASN A 36 -3.62 -5.61 -4.28
N PHE A 37 -4.84 -5.46 -3.78
CA PHE A 37 -5.28 -6.15 -2.56
C PHE A 37 -5.88 -7.50 -2.89
N GLU A 38 -5.74 -8.45 -1.98
CA GLU A 38 -6.21 -9.82 -2.20
C GLU A 38 -7.69 -9.88 -2.54
N HIS A 39 -8.50 -9.06 -1.87
CA HIS A 39 -9.96 -9.13 -2.01
C HIS A 39 -10.57 -7.90 -2.67
N ALA A 40 -9.83 -6.82 -2.79
CA ALA A 40 -10.33 -5.61 -3.42
C ALA A 40 -9.77 -5.37 -4.81
N GLY A 41 -8.73 -6.12 -5.17
CA GLY A 41 -8.08 -5.91 -6.45
C GLY A 41 -7.24 -4.64 -6.46
N LYS A 42 -7.08 -4.07 -7.63
CA LYS A 42 -6.24 -2.90 -7.81
C LYS A 42 -6.96 -1.64 -7.34
N VAL A 43 -6.34 -0.93 -6.41
CA VAL A 43 -6.91 0.29 -5.84
C VAL A 43 -5.85 1.37 -5.86
N LEU A 44 -6.24 2.58 -6.24
CA LEU A 44 -5.37 3.73 -6.19
C LEU A 44 -5.51 4.40 -4.83
N ILE A 45 -4.42 4.45 -4.09
CA ILE A 45 -4.40 5.02 -2.74
C ILE A 45 -3.72 6.38 -2.77
N ASN A 46 -4.36 7.36 -2.13
CA ASN A 46 -3.71 8.66 -1.92
C ASN A 46 -2.96 8.59 -0.60
N ALA A 47 -1.65 8.46 -0.68
CA ALA A 47 -0.81 8.26 0.50
C ALA A 47 -0.75 9.47 1.42
N ARG A 48 -1.23 10.62 0.97
CA ARG A 48 -1.31 11.80 1.84
C ARG A 48 -2.47 11.68 2.83
N LEU A 49 -3.50 10.93 2.45
CA LEU A 49 -4.72 10.81 3.25
C LEU A 49 -4.83 9.46 3.95
N ILE A 50 -4.19 8.45 3.42
CA ILE A 50 -4.30 7.08 3.91
C ILE A 50 -2.93 6.60 4.36
N ASP A 51 -2.82 6.22 5.63
CA ASP A 51 -1.58 5.67 6.19
C ASP A 51 -1.59 4.16 6.05
N LEU A 52 -1.08 3.67 4.93
CA LEU A 52 -0.99 2.23 4.72
C LEU A 52 -0.10 1.59 5.78
N ILE A 53 -0.52 0.45 6.27
CA ILE A 53 0.23 -0.31 7.26
C ILE A 53 1.22 -1.22 6.51
N ILE A 54 2.49 -1.03 6.75
CA ILE A 54 3.52 -1.81 6.07
C ILE A 54 3.70 -3.13 6.80
N GLU A 55 3.44 -4.24 6.08
CA GLU A 55 3.56 -5.58 6.63
C GLU A 55 4.89 -6.22 6.31
N ALA A 56 5.43 -5.95 5.13
CA ALA A 56 6.68 -6.56 4.71
C ALA A 56 7.40 -5.66 3.72
N PRO A 57 8.75 -5.72 3.72
CA PRO A 57 9.54 -4.94 2.77
C PRO A 57 9.34 -5.47 1.34
N PRO A 58 9.87 -4.74 0.33
CA PRO A 58 9.79 -5.22 -1.04
C PRO A 58 10.36 -6.61 -1.19
N ALA A 59 9.67 -7.44 -1.95
CA ALA A 59 10.17 -8.77 -2.26
C ALA A 59 11.36 -8.67 -3.21
N LYS A 60 12.29 -9.54 -3.00
CA LYS A 60 13.47 -9.57 -3.86
C LYS A 60 13.29 -10.56 -4.97
#